data_cf3b6c9ab937e016b140d3ba2251bdef
#
_entry.id   cf3b6c9ab937e016b140d3ba2251bdef
#
_cell.length_a   1.000
_cell.length_b   1.000
_cell.length_c   1.000
_cell.angle_alpha   90.00
_cell.angle_beta   90.00
_cell.angle_gamma   90.00
#
_symmetry.space_group_name_H-M   'P 1'
#
loop_
_entity.id
_entity.type
_entity.pdbx_description
1 polymer ?
#
loop_
_entity_poly.entity_id
_entity_poly.type
_entity_poly.pdbx_seq_one_letter_code
_entity_poly.pdbx_strand_id
1 'polypeptide(L)'
;MIPLTATGISEWATYVNINKTPLSVDTNSPVTKWIMENTETDDVFLTPEWSMNRFILAGRPMYYGWPYYAWSAGHDTYTRDTIYIWLISGCGGDIDEFTRYCKERNIKYLIADPELESTDFGNGISFNKEFFEENLTQAAYFAEENTTIYKIF
;
A
#
# COMPACT_ATOMS: atom_id res chain seq x y z
N MET A 1 -5.18 -3.28 45.15
CA MET A 1 -5.49 -3.90 43.84
C MET A 1 -6.60 -3.20 43.06
N ILE A 2 -7.44 -2.40 43.66
CA ILE A 2 -8.57 -1.68 43.01
C ILE A 2 -8.15 -0.55 42.02
N PRO A 3 -7.02 0.20 42.20
CA PRO A 3 -6.69 1.31 41.30
C PRO A 3 -6.35 0.90 39.86
N LEU A 4 -5.69 -0.25 39.68
CA LEU A 4 -5.28 -0.73 38.33
C LEU A 4 -6.46 -1.21 37.48
N THR A 5 -7.46 -1.80 38.13
CA THR A 5 -8.68 -2.24 37.44
C THR A 5 -9.61 -1.06 37.12
N ALA A 6 -9.64 -0.03 37.96
CA ALA A 6 -10.45 1.16 37.69
C ALA A 6 -9.92 1.99 36.50
N THR A 7 -8.58 2.13 36.38
CA THR A 7 -7.97 2.78 35.19
C THR A 7 -8.21 2.00 33.91
N GLY A 8 -8.07 0.68 33.94
CA GLY A 8 -8.34 -0.15 32.78
C GLY A 8 -9.80 -0.07 32.30
N ILE A 9 -10.76 -0.03 33.22
CA ILE A 9 -12.19 0.12 32.89
C ILE A 9 -12.46 1.54 32.36
N SER A 10 -11.84 2.57 32.95
CA SER A 10 -11.97 3.95 32.49
C SER A 10 -11.39 4.13 31.09
N GLU A 11 -10.21 3.60 30.83
CA GLU A 11 -9.58 3.63 29.53
C GLU A 11 -10.41 2.87 28.48
N TRP A 12 -10.90 1.68 28.83
CA TRP A 12 -11.78 0.91 27.95
C TRP A 12 -13.08 1.66 27.63
N ALA A 13 -13.75 2.25 28.64
CA ALA A 13 -14.96 3.02 28.44
C ALA A 13 -14.72 4.28 27.61
N THR A 14 -13.59 4.94 27.78
CA THR A 14 -13.18 6.10 26.98
C THR A 14 -12.93 5.68 25.53
N TYR A 15 -12.19 4.59 25.31
CA TYR A 15 -11.90 4.07 23.98
C TYR A 15 -13.16 3.68 23.21
N VAL A 16 -14.06 2.93 23.84
CA VAL A 16 -15.35 2.54 23.25
C VAL A 16 -16.26 3.74 22.98
N ASN A 17 -16.18 4.78 23.80
CA ASN A 17 -17.00 5.98 23.64
C ASN A 17 -16.46 6.95 22.59
N ILE A 18 -15.14 6.98 22.38
CA ILE A 18 -14.49 7.79 21.33
C ILE A 18 -14.65 7.12 19.95
N ASN A 19 -14.48 5.81 19.86
CA ASN A 19 -14.60 5.05 18.64
C ASN A 19 -16.07 4.77 18.25
N LYS A 20 -16.81 5.81 17.95
CA LYS A 20 -18.20 5.67 17.45
C LYS A 20 -18.27 5.29 15.99
N THR A 21 -17.15 5.40 15.26
CA THR A 21 -17.05 4.95 13.87
C THR A 21 -16.29 3.64 13.86
N PRO A 22 -16.97 2.49 13.65
CA PRO A 22 -16.27 1.21 13.57
C PRO A 22 -15.29 1.24 12.39
N LEU A 23 -14.06 0.84 12.63
CA LEU A 23 -13.14 0.53 11.55
C LEU A 23 -13.71 -0.70 10.84
N SER A 24 -14.25 -0.50 9.66
CA SER A 24 -14.73 -1.60 8.83
C SER A 24 -13.61 -2.04 7.91
N VAL A 25 -13.21 -3.30 8.02
CA VAL A 25 -12.26 -3.93 7.11
C VAL A 25 -13.03 -4.96 6.30
N ASP A 26 -13.07 -4.80 4.98
CA ASP A 26 -13.68 -5.79 4.11
C ASP A 26 -12.75 -7.00 3.94
N THR A 27 -13.07 -8.06 4.67
CA THR A 27 -12.36 -9.35 4.58
C THR A 27 -12.72 -10.14 3.32
N ASN A 28 -13.73 -9.70 2.57
CA ASN A 28 -14.21 -10.35 1.35
C ASN A 28 -13.79 -9.63 0.07
N SER A 29 -12.98 -8.57 0.17
CA SER A 29 -12.48 -7.84 -1.00
C SER A 29 -11.95 -8.80 -2.08
N PRO A 30 -12.43 -8.68 -3.32
CA PRO A 30 -11.95 -9.51 -4.42
C PRO A 30 -10.47 -9.27 -4.70
N VAL A 31 -9.96 -8.06 -4.44
CA VAL A 31 -8.52 -7.74 -4.55
C VAL A 31 -7.72 -8.56 -3.54
N THR A 32 -8.15 -8.60 -2.26
CA THR A 32 -7.47 -9.39 -1.22
C THR A 32 -7.44 -10.88 -1.56
N LYS A 33 -8.57 -11.43 -2.02
CA LYS A 33 -8.66 -12.84 -2.44
C LYS A 33 -7.72 -13.15 -3.60
N TRP A 34 -7.71 -12.30 -4.62
CA TRP A 34 -6.84 -12.47 -5.78
C TRP A 34 -5.35 -12.46 -5.36
N ILE A 35 -4.95 -11.53 -4.50
CA ILE A 35 -3.59 -11.48 -3.97
C ILE A 35 -3.22 -12.79 -3.27
N MET A 36 -4.10 -13.30 -2.41
CA MET A 36 -3.85 -14.57 -1.69
C MET A 36 -3.70 -15.77 -2.62
N GLU A 37 -4.49 -15.83 -3.69
CA GLU A 37 -4.58 -16.98 -4.60
C GLU A 37 -3.54 -16.97 -5.72
N ASN A 38 -3.02 -15.78 -6.09
CA ASN A 38 -2.21 -15.62 -7.31
C ASN A 38 -0.78 -15.12 -7.04
N THR A 39 -0.38 -14.96 -5.79
CA THR A 39 0.95 -14.44 -5.45
C THR A 39 1.59 -15.23 -4.32
N GLU A 40 2.92 -15.19 -4.23
CA GLU A 40 3.68 -15.84 -3.17
C GLU A 40 3.76 -14.95 -1.92
N THR A 41 4.07 -15.54 -0.78
CA THR A 41 4.07 -14.83 0.52
C THR A 41 5.19 -13.80 0.66
N ASP A 42 6.24 -13.93 -0.14
CA ASP A 42 7.40 -13.03 -0.19
C ASP A 42 7.34 -12.02 -1.34
N ASP A 43 6.30 -12.06 -2.18
CA ASP A 43 6.10 -11.08 -3.24
C ASP A 43 5.81 -9.71 -2.65
N VAL A 44 6.68 -8.74 -2.96
CA VAL A 44 6.53 -7.37 -2.49
C VAL A 44 5.64 -6.59 -3.46
N PHE A 45 4.76 -5.77 -2.89
CA PHE A 45 3.85 -4.92 -3.64
C PHE A 45 4.26 -3.45 -3.56
N LEU A 46 4.25 -2.76 -4.71
CA LEU A 46 4.24 -1.31 -4.79
C LEU A 46 2.77 -0.85 -4.74
N THR A 47 2.42 -0.08 -3.72
CA THR A 47 1.02 0.22 -3.36
C THR A 47 0.86 1.70 -3.07
N PRO A 48 -0.38 2.22 -3.04
CA PRO A 48 -0.64 3.51 -2.39
C PRO A 48 -0.11 3.48 -0.95
N GLU A 49 0.54 4.55 -0.51
CA GLU A 49 1.24 4.58 0.78
C GLU A 49 0.33 4.46 2.00
N TRP A 50 -0.95 4.81 1.89
CA TRP A 50 -1.92 4.74 2.99
C TRP A 50 -2.81 3.49 2.96
N SER A 51 -2.69 2.66 1.93
CA SER A 51 -3.54 1.49 1.71
C SER A 51 -2.92 0.23 2.33
N MET A 52 -3.20 -0.04 3.61
CA MET A 52 -2.62 -1.17 4.34
C MET A 52 -3.51 -2.43 4.38
N ASN A 53 -4.81 -2.25 4.52
CA ASN A 53 -5.70 -3.34 4.93
C ASN A 53 -5.68 -4.57 4.01
N ARG A 54 -5.68 -4.37 2.70
CA ARG A 54 -5.70 -5.46 1.71
C ARG A 54 -4.47 -6.36 1.81
N PHE A 55 -3.29 -5.76 2.04
CA PHE A 55 -2.00 -6.45 2.07
C PHE A 55 -1.78 -7.16 3.39
N ILE A 56 -2.16 -6.52 4.51
CA ILE A 56 -2.11 -7.13 5.83
C ILE A 56 -3.00 -8.38 5.86
N LEU A 57 -4.22 -8.27 5.35
CA LEU A 57 -5.16 -9.41 5.30
C LEU A 57 -4.68 -10.52 4.35
N ALA A 58 -4.03 -10.16 3.25
CA ALA A 58 -3.44 -11.12 2.33
C ALA A 58 -2.10 -11.69 2.80
N GLY A 59 -1.50 -11.14 3.85
CA GLY A 59 -0.19 -11.57 4.36
C GLY A 59 0.95 -11.30 3.38
N ARG A 60 0.91 -10.18 2.65
CA ARG A 60 1.95 -9.79 1.67
C ARG A 60 2.68 -8.53 2.11
N PRO A 61 4.01 -8.46 1.88
CA PRO A 61 4.79 -7.28 2.18
C PRO A 61 4.52 -6.16 1.18
N MET A 62 4.53 -4.92 1.67
CA MET A 62 4.49 -3.71 0.87
C MET A 62 5.88 -3.06 0.82
N TYR A 63 6.25 -2.48 -0.32
CA TYR A 63 7.51 -1.76 -0.46
C TYR A 63 7.54 -0.51 0.45
N TYR A 64 6.45 0.25 0.46
CA TYR A 64 6.27 1.43 1.29
C TYR A 64 4.80 1.55 1.66
N GLY A 65 4.49 1.54 2.93
CA GLY A 65 3.13 1.65 3.43
C GLY A 65 3.10 2.30 4.80
N TRP A 66 2.12 3.18 5.00
CA TRP A 66 1.85 3.93 6.21
C TRP A 66 3.11 4.59 6.81
N PRO A 67 3.62 5.66 6.20
CA PRO A 67 4.89 6.29 6.56
C PRO A 67 5.03 6.65 8.05
N TYR A 68 3.93 7.02 8.69
CA TYR A 68 3.89 7.35 10.11
C TYR A 68 4.42 6.23 11.01
N TYR A 69 4.06 4.97 10.75
CA TYR A 69 4.55 3.86 11.56
C TYR A 69 6.03 3.60 11.34
N ALA A 70 6.50 3.68 10.10
CA ALA A 70 7.91 3.55 9.78
C ALA A 70 8.73 4.67 10.45
N TRP A 71 8.29 5.91 10.35
CA TRP A 71 8.92 7.05 10.99
C TRP A 71 8.93 6.93 12.53
N SER A 72 7.82 6.56 13.15
CA SER A 72 7.72 6.41 14.60
C SER A 72 8.61 5.28 15.13
N ALA A 73 8.91 4.27 14.30
CA ALA A 73 9.86 3.20 14.61
C ALA A 73 11.33 3.57 14.32
N GLY A 74 11.61 4.80 13.88
CA GLY A 74 12.96 5.32 13.65
C GLY A 74 13.56 4.95 12.29
N HIS A 75 12.75 4.52 11.32
CA HIS A 75 13.21 4.27 9.96
C HIS A 75 13.39 5.58 9.17
N ASP A 76 14.32 5.57 8.21
CA ASP A 76 14.49 6.67 7.26
C ASP A 76 13.34 6.66 6.23
N THR A 77 12.29 7.42 6.56
CA THR A 77 11.13 7.59 5.66
C THR A 77 11.40 8.59 4.55
N TYR A 78 12.28 9.58 4.75
CA TYR A 78 12.56 10.60 3.75
C TYR A 78 13.19 10.02 2.48
N THR A 79 14.24 9.20 2.63
CA THR A 79 14.85 8.53 1.49
C THR A 79 13.88 7.54 0.83
N ARG A 80 13.11 6.82 1.62
CA ARG A 80 12.13 5.85 1.11
C ARG A 80 11.01 6.54 0.33
N ASP A 81 10.50 7.65 0.83
CA ASP A 81 9.47 8.46 0.20
C ASP A 81 9.94 9.01 -1.16
N THR A 82 11.15 9.59 -1.20
CA THR A 82 11.75 10.06 -2.44
C THR A 82 11.85 8.97 -3.50
N ILE A 83 12.30 7.78 -3.11
CA ILE A 83 12.40 6.64 -4.04
C ILE A 83 11.01 6.13 -4.45
N TYR A 84 10.06 6.09 -3.53
CA TYR A 84 8.70 5.70 -3.81
C TYR A 84 8.06 6.62 -4.87
N ILE A 85 8.16 7.94 -4.68
CA ILE A 85 7.67 8.95 -5.64
C ILE A 85 8.32 8.77 -7.01
N TRP A 86 9.65 8.56 -7.05
CA TRP A 86 10.36 8.29 -8.28
C TRP A 86 9.87 7.02 -8.99
N LEU A 87 9.62 5.94 -8.24
CA LEU A 87 9.07 4.69 -8.79
C LEU A 87 7.68 4.90 -9.39
N ILE A 88 6.75 5.49 -8.63
CA ILE A 88 5.35 5.65 -9.07
C ILE A 88 5.18 6.69 -10.18
N SER A 89 6.13 7.59 -10.35
CA SER A 89 6.16 8.53 -11.48
C SER A 89 6.78 7.93 -12.76
N GLY A 90 7.20 6.66 -12.72
CA GLY A 90 7.73 5.94 -13.89
C GLY A 90 9.22 6.12 -14.13
N CYS A 91 10.02 6.39 -13.09
CA CYS A 91 11.49 6.46 -13.17
C CYS A 91 12.01 7.37 -14.29
N GLY A 92 11.33 8.51 -14.53
CA GLY A 92 11.67 9.41 -15.64
C GLY A 92 11.43 8.83 -17.03
N GLY A 93 10.62 7.77 -17.16
CA GLY A 93 10.30 7.09 -18.42
C GLY A 93 11.21 5.90 -18.72
N ASP A 94 12.08 5.49 -17.79
CA ASP A 94 13.01 4.36 -17.95
C ASP A 94 12.45 3.08 -17.35
N ILE A 95 11.84 2.22 -18.19
CA ILE A 95 11.26 0.94 -17.78
C ILE A 95 12.33 -0.09 -17.38
N ASP A 96 13.51 -0.03 -17.97
CA ASP A 96 14.59 -0.96 -17.64
C ASP A 96 15.12 -0.66 -16.25
N GLU A 97 15.30 0.62 -15.90
CA GLU A 97 15.71 1.03 -14.57
C GLU A 97 14.64 0.73 -13.52
N PHE A 98 13.36 1.01 -13.83
CA PHE A 98 12.24 0.64 -12.97
C PHE A 98 12.23 -0.87 -12.69
N THR A 99 12.30 -1.68 -13.73
CA THR A 99 12.25 -3.14 -13.62
C THR A 99 13.47 -3.69 -12.87
N ARG A 100 14.66 -3.16 -13.12
CA ARG A 100 15.89 -3.53 -12.41
C ARG A 100 15.77 -3.26 -10.92
N TYR A 101 15.34 -2.04 -10.55
CA TYR A 101 15.13 -1.66 -9.15
C TYR A 101 14.11 -2.55 -8.44
N CYS A 102 13.01 -2.86 -9.11
CA CYS A 102 11.97 -3.72 -8.58
C CYS A 102 12.46 -5.17 -8.40
N LYS A 103 13.20 -5.72 -9.36
CA LYS A 103 13.79 -7.07 -9.27
C LYS A 103 14.76 -7.21 -8.09
N GLU A 104 15.62 -6.23 -7.87
CA GLU A 104 16.58 -6.24 -6.75
C GLU A 104 15.92 -6.30 -5.38
N ARG A 105 14.62 -5.92 -5.29
CA ARG A 105 13.84 -5.82 -4.04
C ARG A 105 12.63 -6.74 -3.99
N ASN A 106 12.52 -7.64 -4.96
CA ASN A 106 11.39 -8.56 -5.13
C ASN A 106 10.01 -7.85 -5.23
N ILE A 107 9.99 -6.61 -5.75
CA ILE A 107 8.74 -5.87 -5.99
C ILE A 107 8.15 -6.39 -7.30
N LYS A 108 7.20 -7.32 -7.19
CA LYS A 108 6.65 -8.03 -8.35
C LYS A 108 5.36 -7.42 -8.89
N TYR A 109 4.64 -6.70 -8.07
CA TYR A 109 3.34 -6.16 -8.44
C TYR A 109 3.22 -4.68 -8.08
N LEU A 110 2.52 -3.95 -8.95
CA LEU A 110 2.06 -2.59 -8.70
C LEU A 110 0.54 -2.60 -8.59
N ILE A 111 0.00 -1.96 -7.57
CA ILE A 111 -1.44 -1.74 -7.44
C ILE A 111 -1.76 -0.28 -7.68
N ALA A 112 -2.56 -0.05 -8.72
CA ALA A 112 -3.15 1.24 -9.02
C ALA A 112 -4.62 1.23 -8.62
N ASP A 113 -4.97 2.07 -7.68
CA ASP A 113 -6.34 2.31 -7.23
C ASP A 113 -6.68 3.80 -7.25
N PRO A 114 -7.92 4.22 -6.99
CA PRO A 114 -8.31 5.62 -7.01
C PRO A 114 -7.49 6.51 -6.07
N GLU A 115 -6.97 5.97 -4.97
CA GLU A 115 -6.11 6.70 -4.05
C GLU A 115 -4.80 7.07 -4.72
N LEU A 116 -4.09 6.09 -5.30
CA LEU A 116 -2.83 6.34 -6.01
C LEU A 116 -3.02 7.27 -7.21
N GLU A 117 -4.08 7.02 -8.01
CA GLU A 117 -4.36 7.81 -9.22
C GLU A 117 -4.70 9.28 -8.92
N SER A 118 -5.29 9.57 -7.75
CA SER A 118 -5.67 10.92 -7.35
C SER A 118 -4.65 11.64 -6.48
N THR A 119 -3.59 10.97 -6.03
CA THR A 119 -2.59 11.55 -5.14
C THR A 119 -1.68 12.52 -5.89
N ASP A 120 -1.60 13.77 -5.41
CA ASP A 120 -0.58 14.74 -5.81
C ASP A 120 0.60 14.67 -4.83
N PHE A 121 1.75 14.24 -5.33
CA PHE A 121 2.99 14.14 -4.55
C PHE A 121 3.76 15.47 -4.45
N GLY A 122 3.15 16.55 -4.92
CA GLY A 122 3.76 17.88 -4.97
C GLY A 122 4.55 18.14 -6.25
N ASN A 123 4.74 19.43 -6.55
CA ASN A 123 5.47 19.88 -7.74
C ASN A 123 4.95 19.34 -9.08
N GLY A 124 3.67 18.94 -9.14
CA GLY A 124 3.06 18.36 -10.34
C GLY A 124 3.47 16.91 -10.59
N ILE A 125 4.02 16.24 -9.57
CA ILE A 125 4.34 14.80 -9.65
C ILE A 125 3.10 14.01 -9.26
N SER A 126 2.71 13.07 -10.12
CA SER A 126 1.59 12.16 -9.92
C SER A 126 1.93 10.76 -10.41
N PHE A 127 1.04 9.82 -10.14
CA PHE A 127 1.13 8.47 -10.69
C PHE A 127 1.12 8.49 -12.22
N ASN A 128 2.14 7.89 -12.85
CA ASN A 128 2.24 7.87 -14.32
C ASN A 128 1.51 6.67 -14.90
N LYS A 129 0.18 6.76 -14.95
CA LYS A 129 -0.69 5.67 -15.39
C LYS A 129 -0.36 5.19 -16.81
N GLU A 130 -0.19 6.14 -17.74
CA GLU A 130 0.10 5.85 -19.16
C GLU A 130 1.39 5.03 -19.30
N PHE A 131 2.44 5.42 -18.59
CA PHE A 131 3.70 4.67 -18.58
C PHE A 131 3.52 3.21 -18.13
N PHE A 132 2.74 2.97 -17.07
CA PHE A 132 2.54 1.61 -16.57
C PHE A 132 1.60 0.79 -17.46
N GLU A 133 0.56 1.39 -18.04
CA GLU A 133 -0.32 0.73 -19.00
C GLU A 133 0.41 0.29 -20.28
N GLU A 134 1.39 1.09 -20.74
CA GLU A 134 2.18 0.78 -21.93
C GLU A 134 3.27 -0.27 -21.69
N ASN A 135 3.83 -0.33 -20.49
CA ASN A 135 5.05 -1.09 -20.22
C ASN A 135 4.86 -2.32 -19.34
N LEU A 136 3.76 -2.42 -18.59
CA LEU A 136 3.51 -3.53 -17.69
C LEU A 136 2.33 -4.40 -18.14
N THR A 137 2.33 -5.65 -17.70
CA THR A 137 1.21 -6.55 -17.97
C THR A 137 0.14 -6.38 -16.90
N GLN A 138 -1.09 -6.07 -17.32
CA GLN A 138 -2.24 -6.10 -16.41
C GLN A 138 -2.49 -7.54 -15.97
N ALA A 139 -2.28 -7.83 -14.68
CA ALA A 139 -2.54 -9.13 -14.09
C ALA A 139 -4.01 -9.32 -13.68
N ALA A 140 -4.65 -8.25 -13.18
CA ALA A 140 -6.07 -8.24 -12.82
C ALA A 140 -6.66 -6.84 -12.85
N TYR A 141 -8.00 -6.75 -13.01
CA TYR A 141 -8.76 -5.53 -12.86
C TYR A 141 -10.05 -5.79 -12.09
N PHE A 142 -10.36 -4.95 -11.11
CA PHE A 142 -11.53 -5.05 -10.25
C PHE A 142 -12.39 -3.80 -10.39
N ALA A 143 -13.44 -3.91 -11.21
CA ALA A 143 -14.28 -2.77 -11.56
C ALA A 143 -15.01 -2.15 -10.35
N GLU A 144 -15.43 -2.98 -9.38
CA GLU A 144 -16.15 -2.51 -8.19
C GLU A 144 -15.26 -1.63 -7.28
N GLU A 145 -13.96 -1.92 -7.25
CA GLU A 145 -12.96 -1.18 -6.45
C GLU A 145 -12.15 -0.20 -7.31
N ASN A 146 -12.40 -0.16 -8.63
CA ASN A 146 -11.60 0.57 -9.62
C ASN A 146 -10.10 0.37 -9.41
N THR A 147 -9.69 -0.89 -9.23
CA THR A 147 -8.32 -1.26 -8.87
C THR A 147 -7.71 -2.14 -9.96
N THR A 148 -6.55 -1.76 -10.43
CA THR A 148 -5.74 -2.52 -11.38
C THR A 148 -4.50 -3.08 -10.70
N ILE A 149 -4.18 -4.34 -10.95
CA ILE A 149 -2.92 -4.96 -10.54
C ILE A 149 -2.07 -5.19 -11.78
N TYR A 150 -0.89 -4.59 -11.78
CA TYR A 150 0.11 -4.80 -12.82
C TYR A 150 1.18 -5.76 -12.32
N LYS A 151 1.60 -6.68 -13.19
CA LYS A 151 2.77 -7.52 -12.95
C LYS A 151 4.00 -6.85 -13.55
N ILE A 152 5.05 -6.71 -12.74
CA ILE A 152 6.30 -6.03 -13.13
C ILE A 152 7.25 -7.02 -13.83
N PHE A 153 7.39 -8.25 -13.29
CA PHE A 153 8.21 -9.30 -13.88
C PHE A 153 7.76 -10.72 -13.50
#